data_ea09bc4244dcc8f1b72b749587122055
#
_entry.id   ea09bc4244dcc8f1b72b749587122055
#
_cell.length_a   1.000
_cell.length_b   1.000
_cell.length_c   1.000
_cell.angle_alpha   90.00
_cell.angle_beta   90.00
_cell.angle_gamma   90.00
#
_symmetry.space_group_name_H-M   'P 1'
#
loop_
_entity.id
_entity.type
_entity.pdbx_description
1 polymer ?
#
loop_
_entity_poly.entity_id
_entity_poly.type
_entity_poly.pdbx_seq_one_letter_code
_entity_poly.pdbx_strand_id
1 'polypeptide(L)'
;MSTWRTMRVGIALVLAAVLSAACDQHQALAVGTKAPEIRTKTLADVGGDLSQMTSYRYPDERMYRLSVDEAMRQGKTIVLEFATPGHCTVCDKQLQMLKGALVKYEQDVIFMHMDQYQNPGAFTAYKVKGDPWTFIIDSEGIVRFQRPGSILYNEFDRAISDVLSRSVG
;
A
#
# COMPACT_ATOMS: atom_id res chain seq x y z
N MET A 1 -0.21 30.69 -54.65
CA MET A 1 0.00 31.30 -53.32
C MET A 1 -1.02 30.71 -52.39
N SER A 2 -0.66 30.13 -51.31
CA SER A 2 -1.43 29.58 -50.18
C SER A 2 -1.42 28.04 -50.02
N THR A 3 -0.31 27.45 -49.63
CA THR A 3 -0.24 26.08 -49.10
C THR A 3 0.53 25.97 -47.80
N TRP A 4 0.92 27.11 -47.18
CA TRP A 4 1.77 27.11 -45.99
C TRP A 4 1.04 27.36 -44.65
N ARG A 5 -0.28 27.51 -44.66
CA ARG A 5 -1.03 27.84 -43.41
C ARG A 5 -1.59 26.63 -42.64
N THR A 6 -1.72 25.47 -43.28
CA THR A 6 -2.33 24.29 -42.66
C THR A 6 -1.33 23.37 -41.89
N MET A 7 -0.04 23.54 -42.12
CA MET A 7 0.98 22.65 -41.50
C MET A 7 1.41 23.09 -40.09
N ARG A 8 1.12 24.32 -39.68
CA ARG A 8 1.53 24.81 -38.33
C ARG A 8 0.55 24.48 -37.20
N VAL A 9 -0.72 24.17 -37.52
CA VAL A 9 -1.73 23.84 -36.49
C VAL A 9 -1.63 22.40 -36.02
N GLY A 10 -1.18 21.48 -36.89
CA GLY A 10 -1.06 20.06 -36.54
C GLY A 10 0.08 19.73 -35.58
N ILE A 11 1.18 20.50 -35.62
CA ILE A 11 2.36 20.24 -34.75
C ILE A 11 2.12 20.74 -33.32
N ALA A 12 1.38 21.81 -33.13
CA ALA A 12 1.07 22.35 -31.80
C ALA A 12 0.14 21.45 -30.99
N LEU A 13 -0.80 20.75 -31.65
CA LEU A 13 -1.73 19.83 -30.97
C LEU A 13 -1.08 18.52 -30.55
N VAL A 14 -0.07 18.03 -31.26
CA VAL A 14 0.67 16.79 -30.91
C VAL A 14 1.63 17.04 -29.74
N LEU A 15 2.23 18.24 -29.64
CA LEU A 15 3.09 18.59 -28.51
C LEU A 15 2.31 18.74 -27.17
N ALA A 16 1.07 19.21 -27.21
CA ALA A 16 0.24 19.39 -26.02
C ALA A 16 -0.21 18.04 -25.41
N ALA A 17 -0.40 17.01 -26.24
CA ALA A 17 -0.80 15.68 -25.78
C ALA A 17 0.33 14.90 -25.11
N VAL A 18 1.60 15.17 -25.43
CA VAL A 18 2.76 14.48 -24.85
C VAL A 18 3.15 15.03 -23.48
N LEU A 19 2.83 16.28 -23.17
CA LEU A 19 3.12 16.91 -21.88
C LEU A 19 2.20 16.47 -20.75
N SER A 20 1.02 15.95 -21.03
CA SER A 20 0.08 15.48 -20.01
C SER A 20 0.39 14.08 -19.47
N ALA A 21 1.18 13.28 -20.19
CA ALA A 21 1.56 11.92 -19.75
C ALA A 21 2.75 11.88 -18.78
N ALA A 22 3.49 12.98 -18.61
CA ALA A 22 4.71 13.01 -17.81
C ALA A 22 4.46 13.30 -16.31
N CYS A 23 3.27 13.72 -15.90
CA CYS A 23 2.97 14.06 -14.50
C CYS A 23 2.54 12.87 -13.65
N ASP A 24 2.25 11.69 -14.23
CA ASP A 24 1.66 10.55 -13.50
C ASP A 24 2.69 9.59 -12.86
N GLN A 25 3.97 9.75 -13.17
CA GLN A 25 5.00 8.80 -12.69
C GLN A 25 5.48 9.04 -11.23
N HIS A 26 4.99 10.07 -10.55
CA HIS A 26 5.51 10.49 -9.25
C HIS A 26 4.50 10.44 -8.10
N GLN A 27 3.26 10.06 -8.34
CA GLN A 27 2.24 9.99 -7.30
C GLN A 27 2.18 8.58 -6.69
N ALA A 28 1.94 8.51 -5.36
CA ALA A 28 1.57 7.29 -4.67
C ALA A 28 0.31 6.67 -5.29
N LEU A 29 0.06 5.39 -5.01
CA LEU A 29 -1.19 4.74 -5.42
C LEU A 29 -2.39 5.52 -4.93
N ALA A 30 -3.21 6.00 -5.85
CA ALA A 30 -4.39 6.80 -5.51
C ALA A 30 -5.51 5.91 -4.94
N VAL A 31 -6.33 6.49 -4.06
CA VAL A 31 -7.61 5.88 -3.64
C VAL A 31 -8.48 5.67 -4.89
N GLY A 32 -9.12 4.50 -4.97
CA GLY A 32 -9.94 4.08 -6.11
C GLY A 32 -9.16 3.29 -7.19
N THR A 33 -7.83 3.15 -7.08
CA THR A 33 -7.05 2.33 -8.01
C THR A 33 -6.92 0.89 -7.55
N LYS A 34 -6.75 -0.03 -8.50
CA LYS A 34 -6.42 -1.42 -8.21
C LYS A 34 -5.04 -1.50 -7.55
N ALA A 35 -4.96 -2.17 -6.42
CA ALA A 35 -3.68 -2.40 -5.74
C ALA A 35 -2.83 -3.43 -6.51
N PRO A 36 -1.49 -3.30 -6.54
CA PRO A 36 -0.61 -4.27 -7.16
C PRO A 36 -0.70 -5.64 -6.49
N GLU A 37 -0.98 -6.68 -7.27
CA GLU A 37 -0.93 -8.07 -6.83
C GLU A 37 0.49 -8.61 -7.02
N ILE A 38 1.30 -8.54 -5.98
CA ILE A 38 2.70 -8.95 -6.04
C ILE A 38 3.01 -10.06 -5.05
N ARG A 39 3.88 -10.98 -5.44
CA ARG A 39 4.47 -11.96 -4.52
C ARG A 39 5.44 -11.23 -3.59
N THR A 40 5.18 -11.27 -2.29
CA THR A 40 6.09 -10.76 -1.25
C THR A 40 6.62 -11.92 -0.42
N LYS A 41 7.71 -11.70 0.30
CA LYS A 41 8.29 -12.68 1.22
C LYS A 41 7.29 -13.02 2.32
N THR A 42 7.20 -14.30 2.67
CA THR A 42 6.36 -14.80 3.75
C THR A 42 7.20 -15.43 4.85
N LEU A 43 6.61 -15.62 6.03
CA LEU A 43 7.25 -16.30 7.15
C LEU A 43 7.66 -17.75 6.81
N ALA A 44 6.89 -18.41 5.95
CA ALA A 44 7.21 -19.75 5.46
C ALA A 44 8.47 -19.78 4.57
N ASP A 45 8.69 -18.75 3.76
CA ASP A 45 9.88 -18.64 2.89
C ASP A 45 11.20 -18.56 3.67
N VAL A 46 11.12 -18.19 4.95
CA VAL A 46 12.29 -18.04 5.85
C VAL A 46 12.28 -19.06 7.00
N GLY A 47 11.52 -20.14 6.86
CA GLY A 47 11.47 -21.21 7.85
C GLY A 47 10.94 -20.79 9.24
N GLY A 48 10.12 -19.74 9.30
CA GLY A 48 9.56 -19.22 10.54
C GLY A 48 10.42 -18.18 11.26
N ASP A 49 11.53 -17.75 10.68
CA ASP A 49 12.43 -16.77 11.30
C ASP A 49 11.92 -15.34 11.07
N LEU A 50 11.25 -14.77 12.07
CA LEU A 50 10.72 -13.40 12.04
C LEU A 50 11.81 -12.33 11.89
N SER A 51 13.06 -12.60 12.28
CA SER A 51 14.15 -11.63 12.12
C SER A 51 14.50 -11.38 10.64
N GLN A 52 14.16 -12.32 9.76
CA GLN A 52 14.31 -12.19 8.31
C GLN A 52 13.10 -11.54 7.63
N MET A 53 12.04 -11.23 8.39
CA MET A 53 10.84 -10.57 7.90
C MET A 53 10.82 -9.09 8.25
N THR A 54 11.41 -8.69 9.36
CA THR A 54 11.34 -7.32 9.86
C THR A 54 12.43 -7.01 10.88
N SER A 55 12.82 -5.76 10.94
CA SER A 55 13.66 -5.20 12.01
C SER A 55 12.86 -4.80 13.27
N TYR A 56 11.53 -4.97 13.25
CA TYR A 56 10.67 -4.65 14.40
C TYR A 56 10.94 -5.62 15.56
N ARG A 57 11.17 -5.05 16.76
CA ARG A 57 11.54 -5.84 17.94
C ARG A 57 10.43 -6.78 18.43
N TYR A 58 9.15 -6.44 18.20
CA TYR A 58 7.99 -7.16 18.74
C TYR A 58 7.00 -7.55 17.64
N PRO A 59 7.43 -8.28 16.59
CA PRO A 59 6.58 -8.63 15.47
C PRO A 59 5.44 -9.56 15.90
N ASP A 60 4.31 -9.46 15.19
CA ASP A 60 3.22 -10.44 15.28
C ASP A 60 3.27 -11.31 14.03
N GLU A 61 3.47 -12.60 14.16
CA GLU A 61 3.65 -13.53 13.04
C GLU A 61 2.46 -13.53 12.06
N ARG A 62 1.25 -13.20 12.54
CA ARG A 62 0.06 -13.12 11.68
C ARG A 62 0.20 -12.11 10.54
N MET A 63 1.01 -11.08 10.72
CA MET A 63 1.27 -10.05 9.72
C MET A 63 2.22 -10.49 8.59
N TYR A 64 2.79 -11.72 8.67
CA TYR A 64 3.81 -12.21 7.74
C TYR A 64 3.50 -13.59 7.14
N ARG A 65 2.31 -14.12 7.41
CA ARG A 65 1.90 -15.47 6.98
C ARG A 65 1.61 -15.55 5.49
N LEU A 66 1.15 -14.46 4.89
CA LEU A 66 0.72 -14.39 3.50
C LEU A 66 1.60 -13.42 2.72
N SER A 67 1.78 -13.68 1.43
CA SER A 67 2.21 -12.67 0.47
C SER A 67 1.03 -11.78 0.07
N VAL A 68 1.30 -10.61 -0.53
CA VAL A 68 0.24 -9.66 -0.91
C VAL A 68 -0.73 -10.29 -1.91
N ASP A 69 -0.23 -11.00 -2.92
CA ASP A 69 -1.07 -11.69 -3.89
C ASP A 69 -1.92 -12.83 -3.27
N GLU A 70 -1.36 -13.54 -2.28
CA GLU A 70 -2.12 -14.55 -1.52
C GLU A 70 -3.23 -13.93 -0.68
N ALA A 71 -2.93 -12.82 0.00
CA ALA A 71 -3.92 -12.08 0.79
C ALA A 71 -5.06 -11.56 -0.08
N MET A 72 -4.75 -11.00 -1.26
CA MET A 72 -5.76 -10.52 -2.20
C MET A 72 -6.70 -11.62 -2.70
N ARG A 73 -6.20 -12.83 -2.92
CA ARG A 73 -7.04 -13.97 -3.31
C ARG A 73 -8.01 -14.43 -2.23
N GLN A 74 -7.83 -14.02 -0.97
CA GLN A 74 -8.76 -14.35 0.10
C GLN A 74 -10.06 -13.51 0.08
N GLY A 75 -10.12 -12.43 -0.70
CA GLY A 75 -11.31 -11.59 -0.83
C GLY A 75 -11.71 -10.91 0.48
N LYS A 76 -10.75 -10.64 1.37
CA LYS A 76 -10.94 -9.87 2.60
C LYS A 76 -10.35 -8.48 2.47
N THR A 77 -10.80 -7.57 3.31
CA THR A 77 -10.14 -6.28 3.48
C THR A 77 -8.70 -6.48 3.99
N ILE A 78 -7.75 -5.75 3.42
CA ILE A 78 -6.33 -5.83 3.77
C ILE A 78 -5.88 -4.48 4.33
N VAL A 79 -5.23 -4.49 5.48
CA VAL A 79 -4.40 -3.39 5.96
C VAL A 79 -2.95 -3.73 5.63
N LEU A 80 -2.36 -2.94 4.75
CA LEU A 80 -0.97 -3.09 4.32
C LEU A 80 -0.15 -1.90 4.83
N GLU A 81 0.74 -2.18 5.76
CA GLU A 81 1.62 -1.20 6.39
C GLU A 81 3.04 -1.30 5.84
N PHE A 82 3.56 -0.18 5.37
CA PHE A 82 4.95 -0.02 5.00
C PHE A 82 5.68 0.70 6.13
N ALA A 83 6.62 0.05 6.76
CA ALA A 83 7.38 0.60 7.89
C ALA A 83 8.76 -0.04 7.96
N THR A 84 9.78 0.75 8.33
CA THR A 84 11.15 0.27 8.53
C THR A 84 11.58 0.53 9.97
N PRO A 85 11.16 -0.31 10.93
CA PRO A 85 11.52 -0.16 12.34
C PRO A 85 13.04 -0.21 12.53
N GLY A 86 13.50 0.26 13.69
CA GLY A 86 14.93 0.33 13.99
C GLY A 86 15.62 1.61 13.49
N HIS A 87 15.13 2.21 12.42
CA HIS A 87 15.56 3.54 11.94
C HIS A 87 14.49 4.61 12.09
N CYS A 88 13.27 4.20 12.45
CA CYS A 88 12.07 5.05 12.47
C CYS A 88 11.27 4.81 13.76
N THR A 89 11.47 5.64 14.78
CA THR A 89 10.74 5.54 16.05
C THR A 89 9.21 5.67 15.89
N VAL A 90 8.77 6.40 14.86
CA VAL A 90 7.35 6.54 14.54
C VAL A 90 6.80 5.24 13.96
N CYS A 91 7.61 4.49 13.20
CA CYS A 91 7.24 3.19 12.66
C CYS A 91 6.99 2.15 13.76
N ASP A 92 7.82 2.14 14.82
CA ASP A 92 7.65 1.25 15.96
C ASP A 92 6.30 1.49 16.66
N LYS A 93 5.96 2.76 16.91
CA LYS A 93 4.68 3.14 17.54
C LYS A 93 3.49 2.78 16.65
N GLN A 94 3.63 2.99 15.35
CA GLN A 94 2.60 2.65 14.35
C GLN A 94 2.34 1.14 14.36
N LEU A 95 3.37 0.30 14.28
CA LEU A 95 3.26 -1.15 14.31
C LEU A 95 2.67 -1.67 15.64
N GLN A 96 3.02 -1.05 16.76
CA GLN A 96 2.41 -1.38 18.05
C GLN A 96 0.91 -1.09 18.06
N MET A 97 0.50 0.04 17.50
CA MET A 97 -0.91 0.40 17.35
C MET A 97 -1.66 -0.59 16.46
N LEU A 98 -1.08 -0.97 15.31
CA LEU A 98 -1.66 -1.93 14.38
C LEU A 98 -1.84 -3.32 14.99
N LYS A 99 -0.93 -3.78 15.84
CA LYS A 99 -1.09 -5.04 16.59
C LYS A 99 -2.33 -5.01 17.50
N GLY A 100 -2.60 -3.88 18.14
CA GLY A 100 -3.83 -3.70 18.92
C GLY A 100 -5.08 -3.77 18.07
N ALA A 101 -5.07 -3.12 16.91
CA ALA A 101 -6.16 -3.17 15.96
C ALA A 101 -6.35 -4.56 15.33
N LEU A 102 -5.27 -5.29 15.07
CA LEU A 102 -5.31 -6.65 14.54
C LEU A 102 -6.16 -7.57 15.43
N VAL A 103 -6.03 -7.48 16.75
CA VAL A 103 -6.83 -8.27 17.69
C VAL A 103 -8.33 -7.97 17.55
N LYS A 104 -8.68 -6.71 17.29
CA LYS A 104 -10.10 -6.28 17.13
C LYS A 104 -10.70 -6.78 15.81
N TYR A 105 -9.91 -6.80 14.73
CA TYR A 105 -10.41 -6.98 13.36
C TYR A 105 -9.96 -8.29 12.69
N GLU A 106 -9.30 -9.21 13.40
CA GLU A 106 -8.67 -10.40 12.80
C GLU A 106 -9.63 -11.33 12.03
N GLN A 107 -10.93 -11.27 12.32
CA GLN A 107 -11.93 -12.08 11.61
C GLN A 107 -12.22 -11.55 10.20
N ASP A 108 -12.17 -10.22 10.01
CA ASP A 108 -12.63 -9.53 8.80
C ASP A 108 -11.50 -8.91 7.99
N VAL A 109 -10.35 -8.68 8.62
CA VAL A 109 -9.24 -7.91 8.02
C VAL A 109 -7.93 -8.69 8.12
N ILE A 110 -7.20 -8.73 7.01
CA ILE A 110 -5.83 -9.24 6.95
C ILE A 110 -4.87 -8.07 7.20
N PHE A 111 -4.04 -8.19 8.22
CA PHE A 111 -2.99 -7.21 8.50
C PHE A 111 -1.67 -7.70 7.96
N MET A 112 -0.95 -6.84 7.25
CA MET A 112 0.35 -7.14 6.67
C MET A 112 1.33 -6.00 6.94
N HIS A 113 2.59 -6.37 7.18
CA HIS A 113 3.68 -5.41 7.34
C HIS A 113 4.80 -5.68 6.33
N MET A 114 5.23 -4.61 5.64
CA MET A 114 6.34 -4.59 4.70
C MET A 114 7.51 -3.77 5.27
N ASP A 115 8.59 -4.44 5.62
CA ASP A 115 9.87 -3.80 5.94
C ASP A 115 10.64 -3.56 4.64
N GLN A 116 11.21 -2.36 4.46
CA GLN A 116 11.87 -1.96 3.23
C GLN A 116 13.06 -2.85 2.87
N TYR A 117 13.84 -3.28 3.87
CA TYR A 117 14.99 -4.14 3.65
C TYR A 117 14.60 -5.56 3.25
N GLN A 118 13.44 -6.02 3.68
CA GLN A 118 12.97 -7.38 3.41
C GLN A 118 12.08 -7.47 2.16
N ASN A 119 11.35 -6.39 1.82
CA ASN A 119 10.43 -6.34 0.70
C ASN A 119 10.58 -5.06 -0.13
N PRO A 120 11.77 -4.72 -0.67
CA PRO A 120 11.98 -3.48 -1.43
C PRO A 120 11.11 -3.41 -2.69
N GLY A 121 10.79 -4.55 -3.30
CA GLY A 121 9.88 -4.64 -4.45
C GLY A 121 8.46 -4.17 -4.13
N ALA A 122 7.98 -4.40 -2.91
CA ALA A 122 6.68 -3.93 -2.47
C ALA A 122 6.64 -2.39 -2.38
N PHE A 123 7.67 -1.76 -1.82
CA PHE A 123 7.78 -0.30 -1.78
C PHE A 123 7.76 0.31 -3.18
N THR A 124 8.45 -0.31 -4.13
CA THR A 124 8.46 0.13 -5.53
C THR A 124 7.09 -0.03 -6.18
N ALA A 125 6.45 -1.19 -6.05
CA ALA A 125 5.16 -1.48 -6.68
C ALA A 125 4.04 -0.57 -6.14
N TYR A 126 4.04 -0.30 -4.84
CA TYR A 126 3.08 0.58 -4.18
C TYR A 126 3.48 2.06 -4.24
N LYS A 127 4.61 2.38 -4.90
CA LYS A 127 5.16 3.74 -5.04
C LYS A 127 5.37 4.45 -3.70
N VAL A 128 5.70 3.69 -2.66
CA VAL A 128 5.98 4.21 -1.32
C VAL A 128 7.35 4.88 -1.31
N LYS A 129 7.41 6.16 -0.94
CA LYS A 129 8.64 6.97 -0.94
C LYS A 129 9.16 7.29 0.47
N GLY A 130 8.44 6.87 1.48
CA GLY A 130 8.79 7.10 2.89
C GLY A 130 7.89 6.26 3.78
N ASP A 131 8.25 6.12 5.03
CA ASP A 131 7.54 5.31 6.01
C ASP A 131 7.39 6.03 7.36
N PRO A 132 6.35 5.70 8.14
CA PRO A 132 5.33 4.69 7.85
C PRO A 132 4.35 5.13 6.76
N TRP A 133 3.71 4.16 6.09
CA TRP A 133 2.64 4.40 5.11
C TRP A 133 1.62 3.29 5.15
N THR A 134 0.38 3.63 5.44
CA THR A 134 -0.74 2.69 5.58
C THR A 134 -1.61 2.70 4.33
N PHE A 135 -1.96 1.53 3.81
CA PHE A 135 -3.03 1.33 2.83
C PHE A 135 -4.12 0.45 3.42
N ILE A 136 -5.39 0.75 3.09
CA ILE A 136 -6.51 -0.17 3.30
C ILE A 136 -7.08 -0.49 1.93
N ILE A 137 -7.10 -1.79 1.61
CA ILE A 137 -7.52 -2.35 0.34
C ILE A 137 -8.76 -3.19 0.60
N ASP A 138 -9.82 -3.00 -0.17
CA ASP A 138 -11.05 -3.77 0.01
C ASP A 138 -10.97 -5.20 -0.56
N SER A 139 -12.05 -5.95 -0.40
CA SER A 139 -12.19 -7.34 -0.89
C SER A 139 -12.10 -7.46 -2.42
N GLU A 140 -12.29 -6.38 -3.16
CA GLU A 140 -12.13 -6.32 -4.61
C GLU A 140 -10.69 -5.97 -5.04
N GLY A 141 -9.81 -5.70 -4.07
CA GLY A 141 -8.43 -5.29 -4.29
C GLY A 141 -8.27 -3.80 -4.68
N ILE A 142 -9.25 -2.96 -4.36
CA ILE A 142 -9.20 -1.53 -4.62
C ILE A 142 -8.68 -0.79 -3.39
N VAL A 143 -7.74 0.11 -3.57
CA VAL A 143 -7.26 1.01 -2.52
C VAL A 143 -8.39 1.94 -2.09
N ARG A 144 -8.89 1.80 -0.86
CA ARG A 144 -9.96 2.64 -0.31
C ARG A 144 -9.46 3.72 0.64
N PHE A 145 -8.30 3.50 1.20
CA PHE A 145 -7.63 4.47 2.06
C PHE A 145 -6.12 4.37 1.88
N GLN A 146 -5.44 5.51 1.96
CA GLN A 146 -4.00 5.56 2.09
C GLN A 146 -3.59 6.75 2.96
N ARG A 147 -2.56 6.56 3.77
CA ARG A 147 -2.02 7.59 4.65
C ARG A 147 -0.49 7.54 4.69
N PRO A 148 0.21 8.53 4.14
CA PRO A 148 1.63 8.73 4.39
C PRO A 148 1.86 9.28 5.80
N GLY A 149 2.88 8.81 6.48
CA GLY A 149 3.18 9.16 7.87
C GLY A 149 2.30 8.42 8.88
N SER A 150 2.46 8.77 10.15
CA SER A 150 1.70 8.13 11.23
C SER A 150 0.21 8.48 11.19
N ILE A 151 -0.61 7.54 11.66
CA ILE A 151 -2.05 7.69 11.82
C ILE A 151 -2.43 7.47 13.28
N LEU A 152 -3.40 8.22 13.79
CA LEU A 152 -3.94 8.01 15.14
C LEU A 152 -4.91 6.83 15.14
N TYR A 153 -5.00 6.11 16.28
CA TYR A 153 -5.86 4.93 16.41
C TYR A 153 -7.31 5.20 16.02
N ASN A 154 -7.90 6.30 16.46
CA ASN A 154 -9.29 6.65 16.15
C ASN A 154 -9.53 6.97 14.67
N GLU A 155 -8.55 7.54 13.97
CA GLU A 155 -8.59 7.78 12.53
C GLU A 155 -8.49 6.45 11.77
N PHE A 156 -7.57 5.59 12.18
CA PHE A 156 -7.35 4.27 11.61
C PHE A 156 -8.59 3.36 11.80
N ASP A 157 -9.13 3.32 13.02
CA ASP A 157 -10.32 2.53 13.38
C ASP A 157 -11.53 2.94 12.53
N ARG A 158 -11.73 4.24 12.34
CA ARG A 158 -12.77 4.77 11.47
C ARG A 158 -12.57 4.38 10.01
N ALA A 159 -11.34 4.51 9.50
CA ALA A 159 -11.01 4.16 8.13
C ALA A 159 -11.29 2.68 7.83
N ILE A 160 -10.93 1.76 8.72
CA ILE A 160 -11.27 0.33 8.58
C ILE A 160 -12.79 0.13 8.59
N SER A 161 -13.49 0.72 9.57
CA SER A 161 -14.94 0.57 9.70
C SER A 161 -15.68 1.07 8.46
N ASP A 162 -15.24 2.19 7.87
CA ASP A 162 -15.79 2.75 6.64
C ASP A 162 -15.58 1.82 5.43
N VAL A 163 -14.44 1.15 5.34
CA VAL A 163 -14.17 0.20 4.25
C VAL A 163 -15.02 -1.05 4.41
N LEU A 164 -15.09 -1.63 5.61
CA LEU A 164 -15.88 -2.83 5.89
C LEU A 164 -17.37 -2.62 5.64
N SER A 165 -17.91 -1.44 5.99
CA SER A 165 -19.33 -1.13 5.75
C SER A 165 -19.71 -1.10 4.28
N ARG A 166 -18.76 -0.76 3.37
CA ARG A 166 -18.99 -0.74 1.92
C ARG A 166 -18.91 -2.13 1.28
N SER A 167 -18.24 -3.08 1.93
CA SER A 167 -18.07 -4.45 1.42
C SER A 167 -19.29 -5.34 1.68
N VAL A 168 -20.26 -4.88 2.47
CA VAL A 168 -21.48 -5.64 2.88
C VAL A 168 -22.69 -5.25 2.03
N GLY A 169 -22.62 -4.29 1.16
CA GLY A 169 -23.68 -3.80 0.25
C GLY A 169 -23.47 -4.25 -1.17
#